data_cfaf20e3302af88aae57ea8dd2e8b146
#
_entry.id   cfaf20e3302af88aae57ea8dd2e8b146
#
_cell.length_a   1.000
_cell.length_b   1.000
_cell.length_c   1.000
_cell.angle_alpha   90.00
_cell.angle_beta   90.00
_cell.angle_gamma   90.00
#
_symmetry.space_group_name_H-M   'P 1'
#
loop_
_entity.id
_entity.type
_entity.pdbx_description
1 polymer ?
#
loop_
_entity_poly.entity_id
_entity_poly.type
_entity_poly.pdbx_seq_one_letter_code
_entity_poly.pdbx_strand_id
1 'polypeptide(L)'
;CLIHLFCHGQVEIENKKSPNIVFIFSDDHATNAISAYGGLFKEIAPTPNIDRIASEGVLLKNALCTNAICGPSRASILTGKYSHINGYYKNYKGGVFDNNQWTFPQALKTAGFQTALVGKWHLASAPVGFDYYKYHISKGQQGFYWNPVYNDNGQEKVENGYATNLTTDFALDWLEQRDTRKPFCLMLQYKAPHREWAPDTKYETLWDSIQMPYPDSFDDNYEGRELTAGNTEMTMDYFSRQDMKMIPPKGLSKQKRQKWLLYGFKPGQTVFPSKDLSPQQARQWKYQRYIKDYLATVKSVDDNIGRVLDYLKTQGLEENTIVVYSSDQGFFLGEHGF
;
A
#
# COMPACT_ATOMS: atom_id res chain seq x y z
N CYS A 1 39.65 61.97 -8.86
CA CYS A 1 38.61 61.47 -7.96
C CYS A 1 37.86 60.32 -8.69
N LEU A 2 38.17 59.07 -8.33
CA LEU A 2 37.41 57.92 -8.77
C LEU A 2 36.40 57.55 -7.67
N ILE A 3 35.12 57.71 -7.94
CA ILE A 3 34.04 57.29 -7.03
C ILE A 3 33.76 55.81 -7.37
N HIS A 4 34.11 54.91 -6.44
CA HIS A 4 33.70 53.52 -6.49
C HIS A 4 32.26 53.41 -5.95
N LEU A 5 31.27 53.22 -6.84
CA LEU A 5 29.93 52.79 -6.45
C LEU A 5 29.99 51.29 -6.14
N PHE A 6 29.96 50.92 -4.88
CA PHE A 6 29.66 49.58 -4.43
C PHE A 6 28.14 49.36 -4.51
N CYS A 7 27.70 48.71 -5.57
CA CYS A 7 26.33 48.18 -5.65
C CYS A 7 26.24 46.96 -4.73
N HIS A 8 25.73 47.14 -3.51
CA HIS A 8 25.35 46.02 -2.65
C HIS A 8 23.99 45.51 -3.13
N GLY A 9 24.01 44.55 -4.03
CA GLY A 9 22.85 43.74 -4.32
C GLY A 9 22.57 42.87 -3.10
N GLN A 10 21.64 43.29 -2.24
CA GLN A 10 21.03 42.39 -1.27
C GLN A 10 20.25 41.34 -2.09
N VAL A 11 20.80 40.14 -2.19
CA VAL A 11 20.01 38.97 -2.58
C VAL A 11 19.06 38.73 -1.40
N GLU A 12 17.82 39.18 -1.51
CA GLU A 12 16.76 38.73 -0.64
C GLU A 12 16.67 37.19 -0.83
N ILE A 13 17.24 36.47 0.13
CA ILE A 13 16.98 35.05 0.26
C ILE A 13 15.52 34.98 0.71
N GLU A 14 14.60 34.83 -0.26
CA GLU A 14 13.24 34.47 0.05
C GLU A 14 13.30 33.27 1.00
N ASN A 15 12.78 33.44 2.18
CA ASN A 15 12.77 32.42 3.22
C ASN A 15 11.73 31.39 2.81
N LYS A 16 12.05 30.55 1.75
CA LYS A 16 11.18 29.54 1.25
C LYS A 16 10.90 28.56 2.39
N LYS A 17 9.63 28.45 2.77
CA LYS A 17 9.18 27.46 3.75
C LYS A 17 9.60 26.08 3.28
N SER A 18 10.15 25.27 4.15
CA SER A 18 10.42 23.86 3.87
C SER A 18 9.14 23.17 3.35
N PRO A 19 9.20 22.40 2.26
CA PRO A 19 8.02 21.73 1.74
C PRO A 19 7.51 20.68 2.73
N ASN A 20 6.20 20.48 2.76
CA ASN A 20 5.60 19.32 3.41
C ASN A 20 5.90 18.05 2.60
N ILE A 21 5.78 16.91 3.24
CA ILE A 21 5.97 15.60 2.61
C ILE A 21 4.76 14.72 2.94
N VAL A 22 4.11 14.19 1.92
CA VAL A 22 3.12 13.13 2.03
C VAL A 22 3.67 11.90 1.31
N PHE A 23 4.09 10.90 2.07
CA PHE A 23 4.61 9.64 1.56
C PHE A 23 3.51 8.58 1.64
N ILE A 24 2.87 8.30 0.51
CA ILE A 24 1.78 7.33 0.38
C ILE A 24 2.36 5.98 -0.03
N PHE A 25 1.99 4.95 0.68
CA PHE A 25 2.55 3.63 0.52
C PHE A 25 1.46 2.56 0.49
N SER A 26 1.42 1.75 -0.54
CA SER A 26 0.53 0.58 -0.66
C SER A 26 1.31 -0.72 -0.49
N ASP A 27 0.61 -1.78 -0.12
CA ASP A 27 1.18 -3.09 0.16
C ASP A 27 0.85 -4.06 -0.99
N ASP A 28 1.85 -4.60 -1.66
CA ASP A 28 1.71 -5.48 -2.84
C ASP A 28 1.06 -4.82 -4.07
N HIS A 29 1.21 -3.52 -4.29
CA HIS A 29 0.61 -2.85 -5.46
C HIS A 29 1.51 -2.99 -6.70
N ALA A 30 1.08 -3.85 -7.62
CA ALA A 30 1.77 -4.11 -8.86
C ALA A 30 1.68 -2.93 -9.85
N THR A 31 2.77 -2.66 -10.57
CA THR A 31 2.80 -1.60 -11.61
C THR A 31 1.76 -1.83 -12.70
N ASN A 32 1.44 -3.09 -13.04
CA ASN A 32 0.41 -3.45 -14.02
C ASN A 32 -1.02 -3.07 -13.60
N ALA A 33 -1.23 -2.72 -12.33
CA ALA A 33 -2.51 -2.21 -11.81
C ALA A 33 -2.47 -0.70 -11.52
N ILE A 34 -1.48 0.02 -12.05
CA ILE A 34 -1.38 1.49 -12.02
C ILE A 34 -1.44 1.99 -13.45
N SER A 35 -2.50 2.71 -13.82
CA SER A 35 -2.75 3.07 -15.23
C SER A 35 -1.71 4.01 -15.83
N ALA A 36 -1.03 4.84 -15.03
CA ALA A 36 0.09 5.67 -15.47
C ALA A 36 1.25 4.88 -16.08
N TYR A 37 1.47 3.61 -15.68
CA TYR A 37 2.47 2.73 -16.27
C TYR A 37 2.00 2.02 -17.55
N GLY A 38 0.70 2.08 -17.88
CA GLY A 38 0.15 1.52 -19.11
C GLY A 38 -0.08 0.00 -19.07
N GLY A 39 -0.26 -0.60 -17.93
CA GLY A 39 -0.45 -2.05 -17.77
C GLY A 39 -1.76 -2.60 -18.36
N LEU A 40 -1.92 -3.91 -18.26
CA LEU A 40 -3.03 -4.71 -18.82
C LEU A 40 -4.43 -4.21 -18.41
N PHE A 41 -4.54 -3.60 -17.24
CA PHE A 41 -5.81 -3.19 -16.64
C PHE A 41 -6.12 -1.70 -16.78
N LYS A 42 -5.27 -0.91 -17.46
CA LYS A 42 -5.40 0.55 -17.46
C LYS A 42 -6.76 1.08 -17.94
N GLU A 43 -7.38 0.39 -18.91
CA GLU A 43 -8.69 0.80 -19.45
C GLU A 43 -9.87 0.22 -18.65
N ILE A 44 -9.66 -0.92 -17.97
CA ILE A 44 -10.72 -1.63 -17.23
C ILE A 44 -10.80 -1.13 -15.78
N ALA A 45 -9.65 -0.92 -15.17
CA ALA A 45 -9.50 -0.50 -13.78
C ALA A 45 -8.51 0.67 -13.66
N PRO A 46 -8.83 1.85 -14.20
CA PRO A 46 -7.94 3.01 -14.14
C PRO A 46 -7.75 3.51 -12.72
N THR A 47 -6.58 4.11 -12.47
CA THR A 47 -6.19 4.73 -11.20
C THR A 47 -6.01 6.25 -11.35
N PRO A 48 -7.08 7.00 -11.66
CA PRO A 48 -6.97 8.40 -12.07
C PRO A 48 -6.36 9.31 -11.01
N ASN A 49 -6.51 9.01 -9.72
CA ASN A 49 -5.95 9.83 -8.66
C ASN A 49 -4.44 9.57 -8.46
N ILE A 50 -4.00 8.32 -8.60
CA ILE A 50 -2.56 7.99 -8.63
C ILE A 50 -1.93 8.59 -9.88
N ASP A 51 -2.63 8.56 -11.01
CA ASP A 51 -2.16 9.13 -12.28
C ASP A 51 -2.00 10.66 -12.22
N ARG A 52 -2.78 11.37 -11.39
CA ARG A 52 -2.57 12.80 -11.12
C ARG A 52 -1.15 13.06 -10.59
N ILE A 53 -0.69 12.24 -9.63
CA ILE A 53 0.67 12.38 -9.06
C ILE A 53 1.73 12.21 -10.17
N ALA A 54 1.52 11.26 -11.07
CA ALA A 54 2.43 11.01 -12.19
C ALA A 54 2.41 12.13 -13.25
N SER A 55 1.23 12.66 -13.57
CA SER A 55 1.04 13.68 -14.62
C SER A 55 1.48 15.08 -14.17
N GLU A 56 1.35 15.38 -12.89
CA GLU A 56 1.73 16.67 -12.28
C GLU A 56 3.17 16.64 -11.74
N GLY A 57 3.84 15.48 -11.78
CA GLY A 57 5.17 15.27 -11.22
C GLY A 57 6.09 14.43 -12.09
N VAL A 58 6.66 13.37 -11.52
CA VAL A 58 7.63 12.47 -12.16
C VAL A 58 7.22 11.02 -12.00
N LEU A 59 7.14 10.28 -13.11
CA LEU A 59 6.94 8.83 -13.12
C LEU A 59 8.29 8.09 -13.21
N LEU A 60 8.66 7.37 -12.14
CA LEU A 60 9.90 6.62 -12.05
C LEU A 60 9.71 5.20 -12.62
N LYS A 61 10.02 4.98 -13.88
CA LYS A 61 9.81 3.69 -14.57
C LYS A 61 10.76 2.57 -14.14
N ASN A 62 11.92 2.90 -13.59
CA ASN A 62 12.98 1.97 -13.22
C ASN A 62 13.27 1.97 -11.72
N ALA A 63 12.27 2.28 -10.88
CA ALA A 63 12.39 2.14 -9.43
C ALA A 63 12.23 0.66 -9.06
N LEU A 64 13.21 0.11 -8.35
CA LEU A 64 13.26 -1.30 -7.98
C LEU A 64 13.21 -1.48 -6.47
N CYS A 65 12.47 -2.48 -6.03
CA CYS A 65 12.48 -2.91 -4.64
C CYS A 65 13.77 -3.70 -4.33
N THR A 66 14.46 -3.34 -3.26
CA THR A 66 15.74 -3.97 -2.87
C THR A 66 15.55 -5.34 -2.20
N ASN A 67 14.37 -5.60 -1.64
CA ASN A 67 14.00 -6.88 -1.04
C ASN A 67 12.47 -7.01 -1.14
N ALA A 68 11.99 -7.89 -1.99
CA ALA A 68 10.58 -8.04 -2.33
C ALA A 68 9.76 -8.76 -1.25
N ILE A 69 9.87 -8.31 0.00
CA ILE A 69 9.09 -8.74 1.17
C ILE A 69 8.72 -7.49 1.98
N CYS A 70 7.47 -7.36 2.38
CA CYS A 70 6.90 -6.15 3.00
C CYS A 70 7.80 -5.50 4.07
N GLY A 71 8.10 -6.17 5.19
CA GLY A 71 8.89 -5.59 6.28
C GLY A 71 10.31 -5.20 5.87
N PRO A 72 11.10 -6.08 5.23
CA PRO A 72 12.43 -5.77 4.71
C PRO A 72 12.45 -4.60 3.72
N SER A 73 11.47 -4.51 2.81
CA SER A 73 11.33 -3.36 1.92
C SER A 73 11.08 -2.08 2.70
N ARG A 74 10.11 -2.10 3.63
CA ARG A 74 9.80 -0.96 4.50
C ARG A 74 10.99 -0.50 5.32
N ALA A 75 11.76 -1.44 5.88
CA ALA A 75 13.01 -1.13 6.58
C ALA A 75 14.05 -0.47 5.66
N SER A 76 14.18 -0.95 4.42
CA SER A 76 15.11 -0.36 3.43
C SER A 76 14.70 1.06 3.06
N ILE A 77 13.41 1.32 2.88
CA ILE A 77 12.89 2.66 2.59
C ILE A 77 13.13 3.61 3.77
N LEU A 78 12.83 3.18 5.00
CA LEU A 78 13.04 4.02 6.18
C LEU A 78 14.50 4.40 6.41
N THR A 79 15.42 3.48 6.14
CA THR A 79 16.85 3.65 6.46
C THR A 79 17.70 4.08 5.28
N GLY A 80 17.22 3.94 4.04
CA GLY A 80 18.03 4.08 2.83
C GLY A 80 19.12 3.00 2.69
N LYS A 81 19.00 1.87 3.42
CA LYS A 81 20.01 0.79 3.45
C LYS A 81 19.45 -0.50 2.92
N TYR A 82 20.27 -1.29 2.23
CA TYR A 82 19.93 -2.66 1.87
C TYR A 82 19.67 -3.53 3.11
N SER A 83 18.85 -4.57 2.96
CA SER A 83 18.43 -5.45 4.07
C SER A 83 19.60 -6.10 4.83
N HIS A 84 20.71 -6.45 4.16
CA HIS A 84 21.89 -7.01 4.80
C HIS A 84 22.68 -5.97 5.63
N ILE A 85 22.46 -4.67 5.40
CA ILE A 85 23.07 -3.58 6.17
C ILE A 85 22.15 -3.14 7.30
N ASN A 86 20.82 -3.01 7.06
CA ASN A 86 19.87 -2.61 8.09
C ASN A 86 19.50 -3.78 9.03
N GLY A 87 19.89 -5.02 8.72
CA GLY A 87 19.68 -6.21 9.52
C GLY A 87 18.27 -6.81 9.46
N TYR A 88 17.31 -6.17 8.74
CA TYR A 88 15.95 -6.65 8.66
C TYR A 88 15.66 -7.27 7.28
N TYR A 89 15.81 -8.59 7.15
CA TYR A 89 15.76 -9.30 5.87
C TYR A 89 14.64 -10.34 5.75
N LYS A 90 13.76 -10.47 6.77
CA LYS A 90 12.64 -11.43 6.77
C LYS A 90 11.51 -10.98 7.71
N ASN A 91 10.27 -11.35 7.36
CA ASN A 91 9.07 -11.07 8.18
C ASN A 91 8.84 -12.09 9.31
N TYR A 92 9.55 -13.21 9.33
CA TYR A 92 9.20 -14.37 10.13
C TYR A 92 10.30 -14.75 11.12
N LYS A 93 9.91 -15.19 12.35
CA LYS A 93 10.78 -15.72 13.41
C LYS A 93 12.08 -14.91 13.64
N GLY A 94 11.97 -13.86 14.43
CA GLY A 94 13.11 -13.07 14.89
C GLY A 94 13.49 -11.87 14.02
N GLY A 95 12.69 -11.53 13.01
CA GLY A 95 12.80 -10.25 12.35
C GLY A 95 12.12 -9.17 13.20
N VAL A 96 12.91 -8.40 13.93
CA VAL A 96 12.48 -7.17 14.60
C VAL A 96 13.37 -6.06 14.09
N PHE A 97 12.78 -4.98 13.61
CA PHE A 97 13.53 -3.84 13.13
C PHE A 97 14.25 -3.16 14.30
N ASP A 98 15.55 -2.92 14.15
CA ASP A 98 16.33 -2.18 15.13
C ASP A 98 16.00 -0.67 15.04
N ASN A 99 15.29 -0.19 16.04
CA ASN A 99 14.84 1.19 16.16
C ASN A 99 15.98 2.20 16.49
N ASN A 100 17.18 1.72 16.84
CA ASN A 100 18.32 2.59 17.19
C ASN A 100 19.07 3.11 15.95
N GLN A 101 18.81 2.51 14.77
CA GLN A 101 19.44 3.00 13.56
C GLN A 101 18.75 4.25 13.01
N TRP A 102 19.49 5.02 12.22
CA TRP A 102 18.96 6.20 11.55
C TRP A 102 17.80 5.87 10.60
N THR A 103 16.77 6.71 10.64
CA THR A 103 15.66 6.68 9.68
C THR A 103 15.33 8.08 9.21
N PHE A 104 14.80 8.24 7.99
CA PHE A 104 14.47 9.56 7.46
C PHE A 104 13.37 10.28 8.29
N PRO A 105 12.35 9.63 8.90
CA PRO A 105 11.41 10.33 9.77
C PRO A 105 12.08 10.94 11.02
N GLN A 106 13.06 10.25 11.62
CA GLN A 106 13.83 10.78 12.74
C GLN A 106 14.63 12.02 12.32
N ALA A 107 15.24 12.00 11.12
CA ALA A 107 15.99 13.15 10.59
C ALA A 107 15.07 14.35 10.34
N LEU A 108 13.90 14.12 9.74
CA LEU A 108 12.91 15.17 9.50
C LEU A 108 12.37 15.76 10.82
N LYS A 109 12.09 14.91 11.80
CA LYS A 109 11.70 15.37 13.15
C LYS A 109 12.77 16.23 13.77
N THR A 110 14.05 15.85 13.68
CA THR A 110 15.19 16.65 14.16
C THR A 110 15.31 17.97 13.41
N ALA A 111 14.93 18.00 12.14
CA ALA A 111 14.88 19.21 11.32
C ALA A 111 13.63 20.09 11.57
N GLY A 112 12.81 19.76 12.57
CA GLY A 112 11.66 20.57 12.98
C GLY A 112 10.34 20.24 12.29
N PHE A 113 10.28 19.16 11.50
CA PHE A 113 9.02 18.67 10.94
C PHE A 113 8.15 18.04 12.03
N GLN A 114 6.83 18.19 11.90
CA GLN A 114 5.88 17.29 12.55
C GLN A 114 5.80 16.00 11.76
N THR A 115 5.89 14.87 12.42
CA THR A 115 5.96 13.56 11.78
C THR A 115 4.81 12.68 12.21
N ALA A 116 4.11 12.06 11.24
CA ALA A 116 3.03 11.14 11.49
C ALA A 116 3.15 9.85 10.67
N LEU A 117 2.71 8.75 11.26
CA LEU A 117 2.54 7.44 10.62
C LEU A 117 1.10 6.97 10.80
N VAL A 118 0.40 6.70 9.69
CA VAL A 118 -0.95 6.14 9.73
C VAL A 118 -1.04 4.91 8.83
N GLY A 119 -1.50 3.77 9.38
CA GLY A 119 -1.75 2.55 8.62
C GLY A 119 -0.82 1.39 8.92
N LYS A 120 -0.31 0.68 7.91
CA LYS A 120 0.50 -0.54 8.09
C LYS A 120 1.95 -0.20 8.43
N TRP A 121 2.44 -0.70 9.57
CA TRP A 121 3.86 -0.59 9.98
C TRP A 121 4.68 -1.82 9.58
N HIS A 122 4.35 -2.98 10.11
CA HIS A 122 4.88 -4.30 9.77
C HIS A 122 6.40 -4.47 9.95
N LEU A 123 6.97 -3.89 11.00
CA LEU A 123 8.40 -4.03 11.34
C LEU A 123 8.64 -4.77 12.66
N ALA A 124 7.58 -5.34 13.26
CA ALA A 124 7.60 -6.05 14.54
C ALA A 124 8.15 -5.22 15.73
N SER A 125 8.40 -3.93 15.52
CA SER A 125 8.79 -2.95 16.52
C SER A 125 7.72 -1.87 16.66
N ALA A 126 7.80 -1.02 17.67
CA ALA A 126 7.00 0.22 17.71
C ALA A 126 7.57 1.26 16.73
N PRO A 127 6.75 2.12 16.13
CA PRO A 127 7.24 3.22 15.31
C PRO A 127 8.10 4.20 16.10
N VAL A 128 9.24 4.60 15.53
CA VAL A 128 10.12 5.62 16.10
C VAL A 128 10.35 6.74 15.09
N GLY A 129 10.58 7.96 15.60
CA GLY A 129 10.77 9.13 14.76
C GLY A 129 9.46 9.81 14.35
N PHE A 130 8.35 9.46 14.99
CA PHE A 130 7.05 10.06 14.76
C PHE A 130 6.54 10.77 16.03
N ASP A 131 5.85 11.90 15.83
CA ASP A 131 5.13 12.61 16.88
C ASP A 131 3.75 11.99 17.11
N TYR A 132 3.17 11.44 16.03
CA TYR A 132 1.91 10.73 16.04
C TYR A 132 2.02 9.42 15.27
N TYR A 133 1.42 8.36 15.79
CA TYR A 133 1.26 7.12 15.02
C TYR A 133 -0.07 6.42 15.34
N LYS A 134 -0.71 5.91 14.29
CA LYS A 134 -1.88 5.05 14.38
C LYS A 134 -1.74 3.91 13.39
N TYR A 135 -1.32 2.74 13.87
CA TYR A 135 -0.94 1.64 12.99
C TYR A 135 -1.62 0.32 13.33
N HIS A 136 -1.76 -0.54 12.32
CA HIS A 136 -2.34 -1.89 12.47
C HIS A 136 -1.48 -2.78 13.37
N ILE A 137 -2.11 -3.47 14.32
CA ILE A 137 -1.43 -4.41 15.23
C ILE A 137 -1.85 -5.86 15.05
N SER A 138 -2.98 -6.13 14.38
CA SER A 138 -3.44 -7.49 14.11
C SER A 138 -2.57 -8.20 13.06
N LYS A 139 -2.55 -9.54 13.07
CA LYS A 139 -1.78 -10.38 12.12
C LYS A 139 -0.31 -9.95 12.00
N GLY A 140 0.38 -9.70 13.10
CA GLY A 140 1.78 -9.27 13.06
C GLY A 140 1.96 -7.89 12.41
N GLN A 141 1.08 -6.94 12.72
CA GLN A 141 1.05 -5.58 12.18
C GLN A 141 0.63 -5.46 10.69
N GLN A 142 0.07 -6.50 10.09
CA GLN A 142 -0.49 -6.44 8.74
C GLN A 142 -1.92 -5.90 8.70
N GLY A 143 -2.69 -6.06 9.78
CA GLY A 143 -4.07 -5.61 9.89
C GLY A 143 -5.09 -6.51 9.19
N PHE A 144 -6.35 -6.11 9.32
CA PHE A 144 -7.51 -6.67 8.61
C PHE A 144 -8.12 -5.59 7.73
N TYR A 145 -8.82 -5.97 6.66
CA TYR A 145 -9.54 -5.03 5.82
C TYR A 145 -10.79 -4.45 6.51
N TRP A 146 -11.44 -5.25 7.35
CA TRP A 146 -12.65 -4.84 8.05
C TRP A 146 -12.45 -4.85 9.55
N ASN A 147 -12.92 -3.80 10.22
CA ASN A 147 -12.86 -3.61 11.66
C ASN A 147 -11.44 -3.88 12.23
N PRO A 148 -10.42 -3.22 11.68
CA PRO A 148 -9.04 -3.42 12.10
C PRO A 148 -8.81 -2.97 13.54
N VAL A 149 -7.79 -3.55 14.17
CA VAL A 149 -7.28 -3.09 15.46
C VAL A 149 -6.06 -2.23 15.21
N TYR A 150 -6.09 -1.01 15.71
CA TYR A 150 -4.98 -0.06 15.65
C TYR A 150 -4.34 0.11 17.03
N ASN A 151 -3.05 0.43 17.01
CA ASN A 151 -2.39 1.09 18.12
C ASN A 151 -2.34 2.58 17.81
N ASP A 152 -3.04 3.38 18.60
CA ASP A 152 -3.11 4.84 18.50
C ASP A 152 -2.26 5.43 19.62
N ASN A 153 -1.02 5.85 19.33
CA ASN A 153 -0.08 6.40 20.31
C ASN A 153 0.01 5.58 21.62
N GLY A 154 0.07 4.25 21.49
CA GLY A 154 0.17 3.34 22.62
C GLY A 154 -1.16 2.75 23.11
N GLN A 155 -2.30 3.21 22.61
CA GLN A 155 -3.62 2.69 22.98
C GLN A 155 -4.17 1.78 21.88
N GLU A 156 -4.53 0.55 22.25
CA GLU A 156 -5.14 -0.39 21.32
C GLU A 156 -6.65 -0.14 21.20
N LYS A 157 -7.11 -0.02 19.96
CA LYS A 157 -8.53 0.25 19.67
C LYS A 157 -8.99 -0.52 18.44
N VAL A 158 -10.16 -1.15 18.55
CA VAL A 158 -10.88 -1.68 17.39
C VAL A 158 -11.64 -0.54 16.73
N GLU A 159 -11.33 -0.28 15.46
CA GLU A 159 -12.05 0.71 14.67
C GLU A 159 -13.04 0.01 13.74
N ASN A 160 -14.30 0.49 13.73
CA ASN A 160 -15.34 -0.10 12.90
C ASN A 160 -15.31 0.53 11.51
N GLY A 161 -15.20 -0.30 10.48
CA GLY A 161 -15.23 0.16 9.09
C GLY A 161 -14.17 -0.52 8.21
N TYR A 162 -14.02 0.01 7.01
CA TYR A 162 -13.07 -0.48 6.02
C TYR A 162 -11.71 0.17 6.21
N ALA A 163 -10.66 -0.63 6.32
CA ALA A 163 -9.31 -0.19 6.72
C ALA A 163 -8.75 0.93 5.84
N THR A 164 -8.94 0.87 4.52
CA THR A 164 -8.41 1.89 3.61
C THR A 164 -9.07 3.25 3.86
N ASN A 165 -10.40 3.26 4.05
CA ASN A 165 -11.14 4.49 4.37
C ASN A 165 -10.71 5.04 5.74
N LEU A 166 -10.70 4.19 6.77
CA LEU A 166 -10.28 4.58 8.12
C LEU A 166 -8.85 5.13 8.16
N THR A 167 -7.92 4.51 7.44
CA THR A 167 -6.54 4.97 7.36
C THR A 167 -6.47 6.39 6.78
N THR A 168 -7.28 6.68 5.77
CA THR A 168 -7.37 8.03 5.19
C THR A 168 -8.05 9.00 6.13
N ASP A 169 -9.16 8.61 6.78
CA ASP A 169 -9.86 9.45 7.76
C ASP A 169 -8.91 9.90 8.86
N PHE A 170 -8.16 8.98 9.47
CA PHE A 170 -7.17 9.31 10.51
C PHE A 170 -6.03 10.20 10.02
N ALA A 171 -5.60 10.03 8.78
CA ALA A 171 -4.58 10.89 8.19
C ALA A 171 -5.10 12.33 7.98
N LEU A 172 -6.33 12.46 7.49
CA LEU A 172 -6.97 13.77 7.32
C LEU A 172 -7.27 14.44 8.67
N ASP A 173 -7.77 13.70 9.65
CA ASP A 173 -7.98 14.19 11.02
C ASP A 173 -6.67 14.72 11.64
N TRP A 174 -5.56 13.99 11.43
CA TRP A 174 -4.25 14.46 11.91
C TRP A 174 -3.80 15.73 11.16
N LEU A 175 -4.00 15.80 9.85
CA LEU A 175 -3.67 16.97 9.04
C LEU A 175 -4.48 18.21 9.48
N GLU A 176 -5.72 18.06 9.89
CA GLU A 176 -6.56 19.13 10.42
C GLU A 176 -6.06 19.64 11.79
N GLN A 177 -5.55 18.75 12.63
CA GLN A 177 -5.11 19.07 14.00
C GLN A 177 -3.64 19.48 14.10
N ARG A 178 -2.86 19.43 13.02
CA ARG A 178 -1.42 19.75 13.03
C ARG A 178 -1.14 21.19 13.40
N ASP A 179 0.06 21.48 13.88
CA ASP A 179 0.56 22.86 14.03
C ASP A 179 0.89 23.44 12.63
N THR A 180 0.07 24.33 12.14
CA THR A 180 0.18 24.93 10.79
C THR A 180 1.42 25.80 10.58
N ARG A 181 2.17 26.10 11.66
CA ARG A 181 3.43 26.88 11.61
C ARG A 181 4.65 26.03 11.24
N LYS A 182 4.52 24.69 11.30
CA LYS A 182 5.61 23.75 11.04
C LYS A 182 5.38 22.99 9.74
N PRO A 183 6.43 22.64 9.00
CA PRO A 183 6.33 21.66 7.93
C PRO A 183 5.99 20.29 8.53
N PHE A 184 5.41 19.40 7.71
CA PHE A 184 5.06 18.07 8.16
C PHE A 184 5.57 16.98 7.22
N CYS A 185 5.74 15.77 7.78
CA CYS A 185 5.93 14.52 7.03
C CYS A 185 4.86 13.52 7.49
N LEU A 186 3.94 13.20 6.60
CA LEU A 186 2.92 12.18 6.79
C LEU A 186 3.30 10.92 6.01
N MET A 187 3.52 9.80 6.70
CA MET A 187 3.59 8.48 6.11
C MET A 187 2.21 7.81 6.15
N LEU A 188 1.53 7.77 5.02
CA LEU A 188 0.22 7.18 4.85
C LEU A 188 0.36 5.79 4.22
N GLN A 189 0.16 4.74 5.02
CA GLN A 189 0.52 3.38 4.65
C GLN A 189 -0.70 2.44 4.59
N TYR A 190 -1.19 2.18 3.39
CA TYR A 190 -2.32 1.29 3.18
C TYR A 190 -1.93 -0.19 3.32
N LYS A 191 -2.85 -0.99 3.87
CA LYS A 191 -2.80 -2.44 3.80
C LYS A 191 -3.13 -2.95 2.39
N ALA A 192 -4.03 -2.28 1.70
CA ALA A 192 -4.45 -2.66 0.34
C ALA A 192 -3.31 -2.37 -0.67
N PRO A 193 -3.20 -3.17 -1.73
CA PRO A 193 -4.01 -4.34 -2.09
C PRO A 193 -3.46 -5.71 -1.64
N HIS A 194 -2.77 -5.83 -0.51
CA HIS A 194 -2.25 -7.11 0.00
C HIS A 194 -3.36 -8.17 0.19
N ARG A 195 -3.02 -9.43 -0.05
CA ARG A 195 -3.92 -10.57 0.22
C ARG A 195 -4.28 -10.66 1.74
N GLU A 196 -5.40 -11.18 2.17
CA GLU A 196 -6.55 -11.72 1.42
C GLU A 196 -7.39 -10.52 0.89
N TRP A 197 -7.47 -10.35 -0.39
CA TRP A 197 -8.13 -9.20 -1.03
C TRP A 197 -9.61 -9.12 -0.66
N ALA A 198 -9.96 -8.21 0.24
CA ALA A 198 -11.34 -7.99 0.67
C ALA A 198 -11.76 -6.58 0.27
N PRO A 199 -12.50 -6.41 -0.83
CA PRO A 199 -12.94 -5.12 -1.31
C PRO A 199 -13.83 -4.37 -0.31
N ASP A 200 -13.88 -3.05 -0.43
CA ASP A 200 -14.99 -2.28 0.11
C ASP A 200 -16.31 -2.72 -0.58
N THR A 201 -17.39 -2.80 0.18
CA THR A 201 -18.69 -3.28 -0.32
C THR A 201 -19.19 -2.51 -1.54
N LYS A 202 -18.82 -1.24 -1.68
CA LYS A 202 -19.18 -0.41 -2.83
C LYS A 202 -18.50 -0.83 -4.15
N TYR A 203 -17.42 -1.66 -4.08
CA TYR A 203 -16.66 -2.11 -5.25
C TYR A 203 -16.70 -3.63 -5.47
N GLU A 204 -17.27 -4.40 -4.55
CA GLU A 204 -17.20 -5.86 -4.58
C GLU A 204 -17.83 -6.51 -5.82
N THR A 205 -18.71 -5.80 -6.53
CA THR A 205 -19.40 -6.27 -7.74
C THR A 205 -19.02 -5.50 -9.02
N LEU A 206 -18.07 -4.57 -8.91
CA LEU A 206 -17.77 -3.60 -9.97
C LEU A 206 -17.45 -4.26 -11.33
N TRP A 207 -16.83 -5.42 -11.31
CA TRP A 207 -16.40 -6.14 -12.51
C TRP A 207 -17.03 -7.55 -12.65
N ASP A 208 -18.15 -7.83 -11.99
CA ASP A 208 -18.78 -9.18 -12.05
C ASP A 208 -19.12 -9.62 -13.47
N SER A 209 -19.59 -8.68 -14.31
CA SER A 209 -19.95 -8.95 -15.71
C SER A 209 -18.79 -8.90 -16.69
N ILE A 210 -17.56 -8.54 -16.23
CA ILE A 210 -16.40 -8.35 -17.10
C ILE A 210 -15.50 -9.58 -17.02
N GLN A 211 -15.12 -10.12 -18.17
CA GLN A 211 -14.03 -11.09 -18.31
C GLN A 211 -12.70 -10.32 -18.27
N MET A 212 -11.90 -10.52 -17.22
CA MET A 212 -10.58 -9.91 -17.13
C MET A 212 -9.61 -10.53 -18.13
N PRO A 213 -8.78 -9.74 -18.81
CA PRO A 213 -7.78 -10.25 -19.73
C PRO A 213 -6.72 -11.07 -18.98
N TYR A 214 -6.15 -12.04 -19.67
CA TYR A 214 -5.01 -12.81 -19.16
C TYR A 214 -3.71 -12.18 -19.64
N PRO A 215 -2.65 -12.12 -18.84
CA PRO A 215 -1.33 -11.75 -19.35
C PRO A 215 -0.80 -12.82 -20.30
N ASP A 216 0.05 -12.42 -21.26
CA ASP A 216 0.61 -13.34 -22.27
C ASP A 216 1.35 -14.52 -21.65
N SER A 217 1.95 -14.35 -20.48
CA SER A 217 2.66 -15.39 -19.74
C SER A 217 1.77 -16.19 -18.76
N PHE A 218 0.44 -16.09 -18.84
CA PHE A 218 -0.47 -16.76 -17.89
C PHE A 218 -0.29 -18.28 -17.86
N ASP A 219 -0.13 -18.90 -19.02
CA ASP A 219 0.09 -20.34 -19.18
C ASP A 219 1.59 -20.66 -19.44
N ASP A 220 2.50 -19.87 -18.88
CA ASP A 220 3.95 -20.08 -19.00
C ASP A 220 4.36 -21.47 -18.46
N ASN A 221 5.02 -22.26 -19.29
CA ASN A 221 5.50 -23.59 -18.94
C ASN A 221 6.95 -23.61 -18.40
N TYR A 222 7.57 -22.43 -18.30
CA TYR A 222 8.98 -22.26 -17.87
C TYR A 222 10.02 -22.98 -18.73
N GLU A 223 9.68 -23.38 -19.95
CA GLU A 223 10.59 -24.03 -20.86
C GLU A 223 11.85 -23.17 -21.15
N GLY A 224 13.03 -23.79 -21.10
CA GLY A 224 14.30 -23.12 -21.29
C GLY A 224 14.80 -22.26 -20.13
N ARG A 225 14.13 -22.30 -18.97
CA ARG A 225 14.54 -21.59 -17.75
C ARG A 225 15.13 -22.54 -16.72
N GLU A 226 15.88 -21.98 -15.75
CA GLU A 226 16.42 -22.72 -14.62
C GLU A 226 15.33 -23.43 -13.82
N LEU A 227 15.63 -24.61 -13.31
CA LEU A 227 14.71 -25.46 -12.54
C LEU A 227 14.04 -24.73 -11.36
N THR A 228 14.72 -23.75 -10.77
CA THR A 228 14.20 -22.97 -9.67
C THR A 228 12.97 -22.14 -10.04
N ALA A 229 12.89 -21.66 -11.28
CA ALA A 229 11.74 -20.90 -11.76
C ALA A 229 10.48 -21.78 -11.88
N GLY A 230 10.63 -23.02 -12.37
CA GLY A 230 9.53 -23.97 -12.52
C GLY A 230 9.11 -24.68 -11.22
N ASN A 231 9.92 -24.60 -10.16
CA ASN A 231 9.64 -25.24 -8.87
C ASN A 231 9.00 -24.27 -7.84
N THR A 232 8.45 -23.16 -8.29
CA THR A 232 7.79 -22.22 -7.38
C THR A 232 6.48 -22.79 -6.82
N GLU A 233 6.26 -22.62 -5.51
CA GLU A 233 4.99 -22.96 -4.86
C GLU A 233 3.93 -21.85 -5.03
N MET A 234 4.33 -20.64 -5.46
CA MET A 234 3.43 -19.52 -5.66
C MET A 234 2.78 -19.57 -7.04
N THR A 235 1.75 -20.38 -7.18
CA THR A 235 0.95 -20.51 -8.40
C THR A 235 -0.53 -20.32 -8.10
N MET A 236 -1.35 -20.15 -9.13
CA MET A 236 -2.83 -20.12 -8.96
C MET A 236 -3.36 -21.37 -8.25
N ASP A 237 -2.67 -22.52 -8.34
CA ASP A 237 -3.08 -23.75 -7.67
C ASP A 237 -2.90 -23.64 -6.15
N TYR A 238 -1.95 -22.83 -5.68
CA TYR A 238 -1.73 -22.53 -4.27
C TYR A 238 -2.86 -21.72 -3.63
N PHE A 239 -3.64 -20.97 -4.41
CA PHE A 239 -4.75 -20.20 -3.87
C PHE A 239 -5.80 -21.11 -3.25
N SER A 240 -5.91 -20.99 -1.94
CA SER A 240 -6.82 -21.78 -1.12
C SER A 240 -8.26 -21.25 -1.18
N ARG A 241 -9.20 -22.03 -0.66
CA ARG A 241 -10.59 -21.59 -0.46
C ARG A 241 -10.68 -20.34 0.45
N GLN A 242 -9.70 -20.12 1.30
CA GLN A 242 -9.63 -18.93 2.16
C GLN A 242 -9.22 -17.70 1.36
N ASP A 243 -8.23 -17.79 0.48
CA ASP A 243 -7.81 -16.71 -0.42
C ASP A 243 -8.94 -16.30 -1.35
N MET A 244 -9.70 -17.30 -1.82
CA MET A 244 -10.90 -17.08 -2.63
C MET A 244 -12.12 -16.65 -1.79
N LYS A 245 -11.95 -16.37 -0.49
CA LYS A 245 -13.00 -15.97 0.47
C LYS A 245 -14.19 -16.92 0.54
N MET A 246 -13.97 -18.19 0.34
CA MET A 246 -15.02 -19.23 0.35
C MET A 246 -15.23 -19.82 1.74
N ILE A 247 -14.26 -19.66 2.62
CA ILE A 247 -14.31 -20.05 4.03
C ILE A 247 -13.67 -18.98 4.91
N PRO A 248 -14.23 -18.72 6.09
CA PRO A 248 -13.62 -17.79 7.01
C PRO A 248 -12.26 -18.29 7.53
N PRO A 249 -11.35 -17.40 7.90
CA PRO A 249 -10.08 -17.76 8.52
C PRO A 249 -10.26 -18.67 9.72
N LYS A 250 -9.34 -19.62 9.91
CA LYS A 250 -9.33 -20.49 11.11
C LYS A 250 -9.08 -19.67 12.36
N GLY A 251 -9.65 -20.10 13.50
CA GLY A 251 -9.41 -19.47 14.80
C GLY A 251 -10.26 -18.24 15.09
N LEU A 252 -11.19 -17.87 14.22
CA LEU A 252 -12.16 -16.83 14.54
C LEU A 252 -13.18 -17.32 15.57
N SER A 253 -13.48 -16.49 16.59
CA SER A 253 -14.62 -16.70 17.48
C SER A 253 -15.93 -16.72 16.69
N LYS A 254 -16.98 -17.33 17.25
CA LYS A 254 -18.32 -17.39 16.62
C LYS A 254 -18.81 -16.00 16.19
N GLN A 255 -18.63 -14.98 17.03
CA GLN A 255 -19.01 -13.60 16.71
C GLN A 255 -18.16 -12.98 15.58
N LYS A 256 -16.82 -13.19 15.62
CA LYS A 256 -15.93 -12.72 14.55
C LYS A 256 -16.21 -13.44 13.22
N ARG A 257 -16.55 -14.72 13.28
CA ARG A 257 -16.95 -15.51 12.11
C ARG A 257 -18.26 -14.99 11.51
N GLN A 258 -19.26 -14.68 12.34
CA GLN A 258 -20.49 -14.04 11.86
C GLN A 258 -20.24 -12.66 11.25
N LYS A 259 -19.39 -11.84 11.88
CA LYS A 259 -18.99 -10.54 11.31
C LYS A 259 -18.23 -10.71 10.00
N TRP A 260 -17.36 -11.69 9.89
CA TRP A 260 -16.64 -11.97 8.65
C TRP A 260 -17.60 -12.38 7.52
N LEU A 261 -18.60 -13.21 7.82
CA LEU A 261 -19.66 -13.59 6.87
C LEU A 261 -20.55 -12.40 6.49
N LEU A 262 -20.74 -11.44 7.38
CA LEU A 262 -21.53 -10.23 7.10
C LEU A 262 -20.79 -9.18 6.28
N TYR A 263 -19.47 -9.02 6.50
CA TYR A 263 -18.67 -7.94 5.93
C TYR A 263 -17.60 -8.41 4.94
N GLY A 264 -17.33 -9.69 4.88
CA GLY A 264 -16.27 -10.24 4.05
C GLY A 264 -16.75 -11.09 2.90
N PHE A 265 -17.99 -11.57 2.94
CA PHE A 265 -18.45 -12.48 1.91
C PHE A 265 -19.91 -12.87 2.03
N LYS A 266 -20.63 -12.86 0.94
CA LYS A 266 -21.93 -13.55 0.82
C LYS A 266 -21.67 -14.97 0.31
N PRO A 267 -21.78 -16.02 1.17
CA PRO A 267 -21.71 -17.40 0.70
C PRO A 267 -22.91 -17.62 -0.24
N GLY A 268 -22.69 -17.82 -1.49
CA GLY A 268 -23.74 -17.99 -2.50
C GLY A 268 -23.45 -17.27 -3.80
N GLN A 269 -22.63 -16.22 -3.77
CA GLN A 269 -22.18 -15.55 -5.01
C GLN A 269 -20.94 -16.21 -5.63
N THR A 270 -20.25 -17.06 -4.89
CA THR A 270 -19.08 -17.79 -5.42
C THR A 270 -19.31 -19.27 -5.28
N VAL A 271 -19.84 -19.86 -6.31
CA VAL A 271 -19.80 -21.31 -6.46
C VAL A 271 -18.35 -21.67 -6.78
N PHE A 272 -17.70 -22.47 -5.93
CA PHE A 272 -16.43 -23.10 -6.29
C PHE A 272 -16.67 -23.87 -7.58
N PRO A 273 -15.74 -23.84 -8.54
CA PRO A 273 -15.89 -24.61 -9.75
C PRO A 273 -16.30 -26.03 -9.38
N SER A 274 -17.24 -26.58 -10.12
CA SER A 274 -17.62 -27.97 -9.96
C SER A 274 -16.35 -28.82 -10.00
N LYS A 275 -16.37 -30.00 -9.37
CA LYS A 275 -15.25 -30.95 -9.43
C LYS A 275 -14.93 -31.42 -10.87
N ASP A 276 -15.76 -31.01 -11.82
CA ASP A 276 -15.72 -31.39 -13.23
C ASP A 276 -14.88 -30.41 -14.10
N LEU A 277 -14.31 -29.34 -13.53
CA LEU A 277 -13.42 -28.46 -14.28
C LEU A 277 -12.05 -29.09 -14.49
N SER A 278 -11.51 -28.94 -15.69
CA SER A 278 -10.09 -29.23 -15.93
C SER A 278 -9.20 -28.37 -15.06
N PRO A 279 -7.93 -28.77 -14.79
CA PRO A 279 -6.99 -27.94 -14.05
C PRO A 279 -6.83 -26.52 -14.63
N GLN A 280 -6.80 -26.39 -15.96
CA GLN A 280 -6.72 -25.09 -16.63
C GLN A 280 -7.97 -24.23 -16.35
N GLN A 281 -9.17 -24.80 -16.48
CA GLN A 281 -10.41 -24.08 -16.18
C GLN A 281 -10.48 -23.65 -14.71
N ALA A 282 -10.02 -24.49 -13.79
CA ALA A 282 -9.95 -24.15 -12.37
C ALA A 282 -8.98 -23.00 -12.11
N ARG A 283 -7.81 -22.98 -12.77
CA ARG A 283 -6.81 -21.91 -12.72
C ARG A 283 -7.39 -20.60 -13.26
N GLN A 284 -8.04 -20.63 -14.43
CA GLN A 284 -8.71 -19.48 -15.01
C GLN A 284 -9.79 -18.91 -14.10
N TRP A 285 -10.60 -19.75 -13.48
CA TRP A 285 -11.62 -19.32 -12.52
C TRP A 285 -11.00 -18.63 -11.29
N LYS A 286 -9.95 -19.22 -10.71
CA LYS A 286 -9.23 -18.61 -9.57
C LYS A 286 -8.67 -17.23 -9.95
N TYR A 287 -8.08 -17.13 -11.15
CA TYR A 287 -7.59 -15.86 -11.67
C TYR A 287 -8.70 -14.82 -11.75
N GLN A 288 -9.80 -15.11 -12.44
CA GLN A 288 -10.92 -14.18 -12.59
C GLN A 288 -11.45 -13.73 -11.23
N ARG A 289 -11.45 -14.60 -10.25
CA ARG A 289 -11.92 -14.25 -8.90
C ARG A 289 -10.97 -13.32 -8.18
N TYR A 290 -9.70 -13.68 -8.07
CA TYR A 290 -8.78 -12.90 -7.27
C TYR A 290 -8.43 -11.56 -7.91
N ILE A 291 -8.31 -11.50 -9.26
CA ILE A 291 -7.93 -10.26 -9.94
C ILE A 291 -9.02 -9.18 -9.80
N LYS A 292 -10.29 -9.55 -9.84
CA LYS A 292 -11.40 -8.63 -9.60
C LYS A 292 -11.37 -8.09 -8.17
N ASP A 293 -11.14 -8.94 -7.20
CA ASP A 293 -11.02 -8.54 -5.80
C ASP A 293 -9.78 -7.66 -5.56
N TYR A 294 -8.65 -8.02 -6.18
CA TYR A 294 -7.42 -7.21 -6.12
C TYR A 294 -7.65 -5.81 -6.68
N LEU A 295 -8.16 -5.69 -7.89
CA LEU A 295 -8.44 -4.41 -8.53
C LEU A 295 -9.48 -3.58 -7.76
N ALA A 296 -10.47 -4.23 -7.15
CA ALA A 296 -11.46 -3.56 -6.29
C ALA A 296 -10.82 -2.97 -5.02
N THR A 297 -9.79 -3.63 -4.46
CA THR A 297 -9.01 -3.05 -3.36
C THR A 297 -8.12 -1.90 -3.83
N VAL A 298 -7.54 -2.00 -5.04
CA VAL A 298 -6.80 -0.90 -5.69
C VAL A 298 -7.69 0.31 -5.91
N LYS A 299 -8.92 0.10 -6.40
CA LYS A 299 -9.89 1.19 -6.58
C LYS A 299 -10.18 1.94 -5.28
N SER A 300 -10.28 1.22 -4.15
CA SER A 300 -10.39 1.85 -2.83
C SER A 300 -9.17 2.72 -2.49
N VAL A 301 -7.96 2.26 -2.81
CA VAL A 301 -6.72 3.03 -2.57
C VAL A 301 -6.72 4.28 -3.42
N ASP A 302 -7.00 4.15 -4.72
CA ASP A 302 -7.02 5.28 -5.65
C ASP A 302 -8.00 6.38 -5.20
N ASP A 303 -9.24 6.02 -4.85
CA ASP A 303 -10.23 6.99 -4.39
C ASP A 303 -9.82 7.68 -3.08
N ASN A 304 -9.18 6.96 -2.18
CA ASN A 304 -8.69 7.51 -0.92
C ASN A 304 -7.46 8.43 -1.12
N ILE A 305 -6.60 8.13 -2.09
CA ILE A 305 -5.53 9.05 -2.52
C ILE A 305 -6.14 10.33 -3.07
N GLY A 306 -7.20 10.24 -3.89
CA GLY A 306 -7.95 11.39 -4.37
C GLY A 306 -8.41 12.30 -3.23
N ARG A 307 -8.96 11.74 -2.16
CA ARG A 307 -9.37 12.50 -0.96
C ARG A 307 -8.22 13.27 -0.32
N VAL A 308 -7.03 12.67 -0.26
CA VAL A 308 -5.83 13.33 0.29
C VAL A 308 -5.36 14.47 -0.63
N LEU A 309 -5.30 14.23 -1.94
CA LEU A 309 -4.90 15.26 -2.91
C LEU A 309 -5.87 16.44 -2.92
N ASP A 310 -7.16 16.15 -2.88
CA ASP A 310 -8.21 17.17 -2.84
C ASP A 310 -8.18 17.97 -1.53
N TYR A 311 -7.87 17.34 -0.40
CA TYR A 311 -7.62 18.03 0.86
C TYR A 311 -6.43 19.00 0.74
N LEU A 312 -5.28 18.54 0.23
CA LEU A 312 -4.09 19.38 0.06
C LEU A 312 -4.40 20.60 -0.81
N LYS A 313 -5.13 20.40 -1.91
CA LYS A 313 -5.56 21.47 -2.80
C LYS A 313 -6.51 22.45 -2.11
N THR A 314 -7.53 21.95 -1.44
CA THR A 314 -8.54 22.78 -0.75
C THR A 314 -7.94 23.60 0.39
N GLN A 315 -6.92 23.08 1.06
CA GLN A 315 -6.20 23.77 2.13
C GLN A 315 -5.06 24.69 1.63
N GLY A 316 -4.87 24.79 0.31
CA GLY A 316 -3.79 25.60 -0.28
C GLY A 316 -2.39 25.08 0.06
N LEU A 317 -2.26 23.76 0.28
CA LEU A 317 -0.99 23.09 0.64
C LEU A 317 -0.28 22.48 -0.57
N GLU A 318 -0.99 22.30 -1.70
CA GLU A 318 -0.54 21.55 -2.87
C GLU A 318 0.81 22.05 -3.39
N GLU A 319 0.95 23.39 -3.59
CA GLU A 319 2.15 24.02 -4.14
C GLU A 319 3.42 23.88 -3.26
N ASN A 320 3.24 23.61 -1.97
CA ASN A 320 4.35 23.44 -1.02
C ASN A 320 4.35 22.04 -0.37
N THR A 321 3.90 21.03 -1.09
CA THR A 321 3.87 19.63 -0.61
C THR A 321 4.43 18.69 -1.66
N ILE A 322 5.46 17.94 -1.27
CA ILE A 322 5.97 16.82 -2.07
C ILE A 322 5.09 15.60 -1.77
N VAL A 323 4.36 15.12 -2.78
CA VAL A 323 3.58 13.88 -2.68
C VAL A 323 4.34 12.76 -3.38
N VAL A 324 4.62 11.69 -2.64
CA VAL A 324 5.25 10.47 -3.17
C VAL A 324 4.27 9.33 -3.05
N TYR A 325 4.03 8.62 -4.15
CA TYR A 325 3.31 7.35 -4.16
C TYR A 325 4.25 6.19 -4.51
N SER A 326 4.22 5.12 -3.74
CA SER A 326 4.99 3.91 -4.00
C SER A 326 4.29 2.66 -3.44
N SER A 327 4.83 1.49 -3.77
CA SER A 327 4.50 0.22 -3.12
C SER A 327 5.75 -0.35 -2.45
N ASP A 328 5.56 -1.22 -1.43
CA ASP A 328 6.69 -1.90 -0.77
C ASP A 328 7.34 -2.97 -1.67
N GLN A 329 6.57 -3.59 -2.55
CA GLN A 329 7.02 -4.40 -3.69
C GLN A 329 5.86 -4.53 -4.69
N GLY A 330 6.09 -5.27 -5.78
CA GLY A 330 5.04 -5.63 -6.72
C GLY A 330 4.28 -6.90 -6.31
N PHE A 331 3.39 -7.33 -7.18
CA PHE A 331 2.70 -8.60 -7.13
C PHE A 331 2.49 -9.11 -8.56
N PHE A 332 2.42 -10.41 -8.76
CA PHE A 332 2.05 -10.98 -10.04
C PHE A 332 0.51 -10.94 -10.19
N LEU A 333 0.05 -10.53 -11.36
CA LEU A 333 -1.37 -10.42 -11.68
C LEU A 333 -1.77 -11.43 -12.77
N GLY A 334 -1.33 -12.65 -12.61
CA GLY A 334 -1.51 -13.75 -13.54
C GLY A 334 -0.26 -14.08 -14.37
N GLU A 335 0.77 -13.22 -14.35
CA GLU A 335 2.02 -13.48 -15.05
C GLU A 335 2.66 -14.77 -14.48
N HIS A 336 3.15 -15.61 -15.38
CA HIS A 336 3.82 -16.87 -15.06
C HIS A 336 2.97 -17.86 -14.24
N GLY A 337 1.63 -17.74 -14.30
CA GLY A 337 0.71 -18.60 -13.56
C GLY A 337 0.56 -18.32 -12.07
N PHE A 338 0.96 -17.12 -11.64
CA PHE A 338 0.84 -16.62 -10.25
C PHE A 338 -0.48 -15.92 -9.97
#